data_89759bf5b61dffece25739a195cd026d
#
_entry.id   89759bf5b61dffece25739a195cd026d
#
_cell.length_a   1.000
_cell.length_b   1.000
_cell.length_c   1.000
_cell.angle_alpha   90.00
_cell.angle_beta   90.00
_cell.angle_gamma   90.00
#
_symmetry.space_group_name_H-M   'P 1'
#
loop_
_entity.id
_entity.type
_entity.pdbx_description
1 polymer ?
#
loop_
_entity_poly.entity_id
_entity_poly.type
_entity_poly.pdbx_seq_one_letter_code
_entity_poly.pdbx_strand_id
1 'polypeptide(L)'
;MTVLPRIDPMLATPGRLPPLSSDGRYAYEVKQDGQRVIVYLPGDGTVGLRSRSGADITPAYPELGGLGGVLGGRPMVLDGEIVALDDAGRSDFERLQARMGLAGSPAKAARMARTVPAHLMFFDIVFLDGSSLVRAPYTERREALESLGLVGPHWSVPAAITGHGAQALETTRGAGLEGLIAKRLTSRYQPGVRSRSWIKIRLVRTVDVIVGGWVPGHGHLAGLPGALLMGRRDEDGSLRYVGSVGTGWSDTERVTLAGLLDAASVDTCPFTEPPPVTGARWALPRLVGEVRYTTRTRAGRLRHPSWHRLRPDLAPDDTN
;
A
#
# COMPACT_ATOMS: atom_id res chain seq x y z
N MET A 1 1.32 20.31 31.35
CA MET A 1 1.37 19.57 30.08
C MET A 1 0.58 18.28 30.23
N THR A 2 -0.39 18.06 29.35
CA THR A 2 -1.15 16.81 29.35
C THR A 2 -0.26 15.67 28.84
N VAL A 3 -0.10 14.60 29.64
CA VAL A 3 0.62 13.41 29.21
C VAL A 3 -0.26 12.63 28.22
N LEU A 4 0.16 12.57 26.97
CA LEU A 4 -0.56 11.83 25.93
C LEU A 4 -0.33 10.31 26.08
N PRO A 5 -1.38 9.48 25.94
CA PRO A 5 -1.22 8.03 26.01
C PRO A 5 -0.43 7.50 24.80
N ARG A 6 0.48 6.59 25.03
CA ARG A 6 1.12 5.85 23.93
C ARG A 6 0.12 4.91 23.29
N ILE A 7 -0.04 5.03 21.99
CA ILE A 7 -1.00 4.24 21.19
C ILE A 7 -0.25 3.47 20.10
N ASP A 8 -0.47 2.18 20.06
CA ASP A 8 -0.08 1.35 18.92
C ASP A 8 -1.21 1.33 17.88
N PRO A 9 -0.93 1.42 16.57
CA PRO A 9 -1.98 1.50 15.56
C PRO A 9 -2.81 0.22 15.48
N MET A 10 -4.14 0.37 15.43
CA MET A 10 -5.06 -0.73 15.10
C MET A 10 -4.87 -1.16 13.66
N LEU A 11 -4.93 -2.47 13.39
CA LEU A 11 -4.65 -3.04 12.08
C LEU A 11 -5.90 -3.66 11.47
N ALA A 12 -6.09 -3.43 10.16
CA ALA A 12 -7.16 -4.05 9.40
C ALA A 12 -6.83 -5.50 9.01
N THR A 13 -7.85 -6.36 8.98
CA THR A 13 -7.78 -7.74 8.49
C THR A 13 -8.03 -7.76 6.97
N PRO A 14 -7.27 -8.53 6.16
CA PRO A 14 -7.62 -8.74 4.76
C PRO A 14 -9.00 -9.40 4.62
N GLY A 15 -9.79 -8.94 3.66
CA GLY A 15 -11.11 -9.52 3.43
C GLY A 15 -11.76 -9.04 2.14
N ARG A 16 -13.03 -9.38 1.99
CA ARG A 16 -13.89 -8.97 0.89
C ARG A 16 -14.90 -7.92 1.38
N LEU A 17 -15.59 -7.29 0.45
CA LEU A 17 -16.69 -6.39 0.77
C LEU A 17 -17.70 -7.11 1.70
N PRO A 18 -18.18 -6.44 2.76
CA PRO A 18 -19.31 -6.92 3.52
C PRO A 18 -20.52 -7.21 2.62
N PRO A 19 -21.33 -8.23 2.93
CA PRO A 19 -22.54 -8.51 2.15
C PRO A 19 -23.54 -7.34 2.26
N LEU A 20 -24.37 -7.16 1.22
CA LEU A 20 -25.34 -6.06 1.12
C LEU A 20 -26.26 -5.96 2.38
N SER A 21 -26.62 -7.10 2.97
CA SER A 21 -27.46 -7.14 4.19
C SER A 21 -26.80 -6.49 5.42
N SER A 22 -25.51 -6.28 5.39
CA SER A 22 -24.74 -5.63 6.47
C SER A 22 -24.04 -4.35 6.03
N ASP A 23 -24.19 -3.94 4.78
CA ASP A 23 -23.47 -2.82 4.17
C ASP A 23 -23.64 -1.52 4.95
N GLY A 24 -24.86 -1.18 5.35
CA GLY A 24 -25.15 0.00 6.18
C GLY A 24 -24.56 -0.01 7.60
N ARG A 25 -23.88 -1.09 8.01
CA ARG A 25 -23.15 -1.16 9.30
C ARG A 25 -21.69 -0.76 9.18
N TYR A 26 -21.23 -0.37 7.99
CA TYR A 26 -19.84 -0.03 7.70
C TYR A 26 -19.72 1.35 7.06
N ALA A 27 -18.64 2.03 7.41
CA ALA A 27 -18.10 3.14 6.65
C ALA A 27 -16.96 2.65 5.78
N TYR A 28 -16.87 3.19 4.57
CA TYR A 28 -15.85 2.87 3.58
C TYR A 28 -14.96 4.07 3.35
N GLU A 29 -13.67 3.88 3.56
CA GLU A 29 -12.63 4.87 3.35
C GLU A 29 -11.66 4.37 2.29
N VAL A 30 -11.12 5.27 1.46
CA VAL A 30 -10.07 4.91 0.51
C VAL A 30 -8.84 4.42 1.28
N LYS A 31 -8.33 3.24 0.89
CA LYS A 31 -7.07 2.76 1.41
C LYS A 31 -5.92 3.55 0.80
N GLN A 32 -5.31 4.40 1.60
CA GLN A 32 -4.14 5.17 1.22
C GLN A 32 -2.90 4.27 1.08
N ASP A 33 -2.06 4.54 0.10
CA ASP A 33 -0.78 3.86 -0.10
C ASP A 33 0.36 4.77 0.38
N GLY A 34 0.75 4.61 1.64
CA GLY A 34 1.68 5.50 2.31
C GLY A 34 2.42 4.88 3.48
N GLN A 35 2.81 5.71 4.42
CA GLN A 35 3.43 5.34 5.68
C GLN A 35 2.48 5.62 6.85
N ARG A 36 2.02 4.58 7.54
CA ARG A 36 1.18 4.70 8.74
C ARG A 36 1.87 5.50 9.82
N VAL A 37 1.12 6.40 10.44
CA VAL A 37 1.61 7.26 11.51
C VAL A 37 0.57 7.46 12.60
N ILE A 38 1.01 7.43 13.86
CA ILE A 38 0.28 7.99 15.00
C ILE A 38 0.85 9.38 15.26
N VAL A 39 -0.02 10.37 15.28
CA VAL A 39 0.32 11.78 15.45
C VAL A 39 -0.03 12.22 16.85
N TYR A 40 0.94 12.77 17.54
CA TYR A 40 0.84 13.27 18.90
C TYR A 40 0.91 14.80 18.89
N LEU A 41 -0.11 15.45 19.40
CA LEU A 41 -0.23 16.89 19.54
C LEU A 41 -0.43 17.20 21.03
N PRO A 42 0.62 17.60 21.77
CA PRO A 42 0.50 17.85 23.21
C PRO A 42 -0.29 19.11 23.58
N GLY A 43 -0.57 19.98 22.61
CA GLY A 43 -1.24 21.25 22.81
C GLY A 43 -0.27 22.41 23.10
N ASP A 44 1.02 22.22 22.95
CA ASP A 44 2.08 23.22 23.12
C ASP A 44 2.65 23.74 21.78
N GLY A 45 1.99 23.43 20.69
CA GLY A 45 2.42 23.79 19.33
C GLY A 45 3.37 22.77 18.69
N THR A 46 3.83 21.76 19.42
CA THR A 46 4.69 20.71 18.86
C THR A 46 3.90 19.57 18.23
N VAL A 47 4.57 18.82 17.36
CA VAL A 47 4.04 17.63 16.68
C VAL A 47 5.01 16.48 16.89
N GLY A 48 4.51 15.33 17.32
CA GLY A 48 5.24 14.08 17.36
C GLY A 48 4.67 13.06 16.36
N LEU A 49 5.50 12.49 15.50
CA LEU A 49 5.10 11.49 14.51
C LEU A 49 5.73 10.15 14.84
N ARG A 50 4.91 9.13 15.09
CA ARG A 50 5.37 7.77 15.38
C ARG A 50 4.95 6.81 14.27
N SER A 51 5.90 6.12 13.69
CA SER A 51 5.63 5.09 12.68
C SER A 51 4.84 3.91 13.26
N ARG A 52 4.37 3.01 12.40
CA ARG A 52 3.69 1.77 12.81
C ARG A 52 4.49 0.94 13.82
N SER A 53 5.82 0.96 13.76
CA SER A 53 6.71 0.26 14.70
C SER A 53 7.02 1.06 15.95
N GLY A 54 6.49 2.28 16.10
CA GLY A 54 6.74 3.18 17.22
C GLY A 54 7.98 4.05 17.08
N ALA A 55 8.75 3.93 15.99
CA ALA A 55 9.91 4.77 15.75
C ALA A 55 9.52 6.24 15.54
N ASP A 56 10.35 7.15 16.05
CA ASP A 56 10.19 8.58 15.80
C ASP A 56 10.59 8.92 14.37
N ILE A 57 9.62 9.41 13.61
CA ILE A 57 9.80 9.83 12.22
C ILE A 57 9.58 11.33 12.03
N THR A 58 9.37 12.07 13.12
CA THR A 58 9.12 13.53 13.10
C THR A 58 10.17 14.29 12.27
N PRO A 59 11.49 14.05 12.43
CA PRO A 59 12.49 14.80 11.68
C PRO A 59 12.49 14.52 10.17
N ALA A 60 11.83 13.44 9.71
CA ALA A 60 11.71 13.13 8.28
C ALA A 60 10.68 14.00 7.56
N TYR A 61 9.76 14.64 8.31
CA TYR A 61 8.60 15.37 7.76
C TYR A 61 8.44 16.77 8.38
N PRO A 62 9.45 17.67 8.20
CA PRO A 62 9.44 19.00 8.84
C PRO A 62 8.24 19.85 8.40
N GLU A 63 7.71 19.68 7.21
CA GLU A 63 6.53 20.40 6.68
C GLU A 63 5.23 20.12 7.47
N LEU A 64 5.17 18.98 8.18
CA LEU A 64 4.03 18.61 9.01
C LEU A 64 4.06 19.30 10.38
N GLY A 65 5.18 19.93 10.74
CA GLY A 65 5.33 20.64 12.03
C GLY A 65 4.32 21.77 12.23
N GLY A 66 3.87 22.41 11.14
CA GLY A 66 2.86 23.47 11.19
C GLY A 66 1.49 23.04 11.77
N LEU A 67 1.22 21.72 11.78
CA LEU A 67 -0.03 21.17 12.32
C LEU A 67 -0.23 21.52 13.81
N GLY A 68 0.84 21.57 14.60
CA GLY A 68 0.77 21.90 16.02
C GLY A 68 0.19 23.27 16.31
N GLY A 69 0.40 24.24 15.42
CA GLY A 69 -0.13 25.60 15.55
C GLY A 69 -1.59 25.75 15.11
N VAL A 70 -2.11 24.84 14.27
CA VAL A 70 -3.46 24.99 13.68
C VAL A 70 -4.56 24.59 14.66
N LEU A 71 -4.30 23.70 15.61
CA LEU A 71 -5.31 23.07 16.46
C LEU A 71 -5.50 23.73 17.85
N GLY A 72 -5.04 24.97 18.01
CA GLY A 72 -5.44 25.85 19.12
C GLY A 72 -5.04 25.36 20.52
N GLY A 73 -3.95 24.63 20.64
CA GLY A 73 -3.47 24.18 21.95
C GLY A 73 -4.20 22.97 22.54
N ARG A 74 -5.02 22.28 21.76
CA ARG A 74 -5.78 21.09 22.19
C ARG A 74 -4.91 19.83 22.17
N PRO A 75 -4.78 19.11 23.30
CA PRO A 75 -4.03 17.84 23.32
C PRO A 75 -4.81 16.73 22.63
N MET A 76 -4.17 16.03 21.66
CA MET A 76 -4.83 14.95 20.92
C MET A 76 -3.85 13.91 20.39
N VAL A 77 -4.40 12.71 20.11
CA VAL A 77 -3.70 11.62 19.41
C VAL A 77 -4.56 11.17 18.23
N LEU A 78 -4.00 11.28 17.03
CA LEU A 78 -4.64 11.01 15.76
C LEU A 78 -3.96 9.82 15.07
N ASP A 79 -4.71 9.11 14.25
CA ASP A 79 -4.24 8.01 13.43
C ASP A 79 -4.39 8.37 11.95
N GLY A 80 -3.32 8.20 11.19
CA GLY A 80 -3.29 8.63 9.80
C GLY A 80 -2.28 7.90 8.94
N GLU A 81 -2.22 8.31 7.68
CA GLU A 81 -1.26 7.84 6.70
C GLU A 81 -0.53 9.04 6.11
N ILE A 82 0.80 9.04 6.15
CA ILE A 82 1.61 10.00 5.40
C ILE A 82 1.72 9.49 3.97
N VAL A 83 1.39 10.33 3.00
CA VAL A 83 1.48 10.06 1.57
C VAL A 83 2.30 11.14 0.87
N ALA A 84 2.82 10.84 -0.33
CA ALA A 84 3.16 11.85 -1.31
C ALA A 84 2.10 11.81 -2.40
N LEU A 85 1.69 12.95 -2.90
CA LEU A 85 0.66 13.03 -3.94
C LEU A 85 1.30 13.12 -5.33
N ASP A 86 0.66 12.48 -6.31
CA ASP A 86 0.96 12.69 -7.73
C ASP A 86 0.31 14.01 -8.23
N ASP A 87 0.52 14.33 -9.48
CA ASP A 87 0.01 15.57 -10.09
C ASP A 87 -1.53 15.57 -10.23
N ALA A 88 -2.16 14.41 -10.07
CA ALA A 88 -3.62 14.23 -10.02
C ALA A 88 -4.17 14.18 -8.58
N GLY A 89 -3.33 14.43 -7.56
CA GLY A 89 -3.73 14.41 -6.15
C GLY A 89 -3.91 13.00 -5.55
N ARG A 90 -3.42 11.95 -6.20
CA ARG A 90 -3.50 10.56 -5.71
C ARG A 90 -2.24 10.18 -4.95
N SER A 91 -2.38 9.29 -3.95
CA SER A 91 -1.22 8.76 -3.22
C SER A 91 -0.26 8.01 -4.15
N ASP A 92 1.00 8.42 -4.15
CA ASP A 92 2.10 7.81 -4.89
C ASP A 92 3.18 7.35 -3.91
N PHE A 93 3.17 6.07 -3.60
CA PHE A 93 4.12 5.48 -2.65
C PHE A 93 5.56 5.50 -3.18
N GLU A 94 5.78 5.47 -4.48
CA GLU A 94 7.12 5.53 -5.08
C GLU A 94 7.76 6.90 -4.83
N ARG A 95 6.97 7.99 -4.96
CA ARG A 95 7.41 9.33 -4.52
C ARG A 95 7.72 9.35 -3.03
N LEU A 96 6.85 8.75 -2.19
CA LEU A 96 7.02 8.75 -0.74
C LEU A 96 8.28 7.99 -0.29
N GLN A 97 8.66 6.92 -0.99
CA GLN A 97 9.86 6.13 -0.64
C GLN A 97 11.12 6.98 -0.53
N ALA A 98 11.26 8.04 -1.35
CA ALA A 98 12.39 8.96 -1.30
C ALA A 98 12.45 9.77 0.02
N ARG A 99 11.33 9.84 0.77
CA ARG A 99 11.19 10.54 2.07
C ARG A 99 11.38 9.61 3.26
N MET A 100 11.11 8.31 3.07
CA MET A 100 11.20 7.33 4.16
C MET A 100 12.65 7.16 4.61
N GLY A 101 12.84 6.93 5.93
CA GLY A 101 14.17 6.72 6.50
C GLY A 101 15.02 7.98 6.70
N LEU A 102 14.50 9.19 6.42
CA LEU A 102 15.25 10.44 6.54
C LEU A 102 15.28 11.04 7.95
N ALA A 103 14.74 10.36 8.97
CA ALA A 103 14.71 10.88 10.34
C ALA A 103 16.11 11.20 10.90
N GLY A 104 17.13 10.44 10.52
CA GLY A 104 18.53 10.71 10.85
C GLY A 104 19.24 11.73 9.98
N SER A 105 18.55 12.39 9.04
CA SER A 105 19.13 13.33 8.09
C SER A 105 18.24 14.57 7.89
N PRO A 106 18.07 15.45 8.91
CA PRO A 106 17.12 16.57 8.87
C PRO A 106 17.34 17.54 7.71
N ALA A 107 18.59 17.85 7.36
CA ALA A 107 18.91 18.73 6.25
C ALA A 107 18.47 18.14 4.88
N LYS A 108 18.62 16.84 4.69
CA LYS A 108 18.11 16.13 3.52
C LYS A 108 16.57 16.09 3.53
N ALA A 109 15.95 15.84 4.69
CA ALA A 109 14.51 15.83 4.84
C ALA A 109 13.91 17.20 4.47
N ALA A 110 14.47 18.31 4.97
CA ALA A 110 14.03 19.67 4.66
C ALA A 110 14.18 20.02 3.15
N ARG A 111 15.24 19.55 2.50
CA ARG A 111 15.40 19.71 1.04
C ARG A 111 14.34 18.91 0.29
N MET A 112 14.16 17.65 0.66
CA MET A 112 13.19 16.76 0.01
C MET A 112 11.73 17.21 0.24
N ALA A 113 11.41 17.87 1.34
CA ALA A 113 10.09 18.42 1.60
C ALA A 113 9.63 19.43 0.53
N ARG A 114 10.56 20.13 -0.12
CA ARG A 114 10.27 21.10 -1.19
C ARG A 114 10.00 20.44 -2.54
N THR A 115 10.61 19.28 -2.82
CA THR A 115 10.51 18.59 -4.12
C THR A 115 9.48 17.46 -4.08
N VAL A 116 9.32 16.83 -2.93
CA VAL A 116 8.35 15.75 -2.68
C VAL A 116 7.65 16.06 -1.33
N PRO A 117 6.75 17.03 -1.29
CA PRO A 117 6.03 17.35 -0.06
C PRO A 117 5.19 16.16 0.42
N ALA A 118 5.21 15.92 1.72
CA ALA A 118 4.35 14.94 2.35
C ALA A 118 2.98 15.55 2.64
N HIS A 119 1.94 14.72 2.55
CA HIS A 119 0.58 15.05 2.95
C HIS A 119 0.08 14.00 3.95
N LEU A 120 -0.54 14.45 5.04
CA LEU A 120 -1.03 13.61 6.12
C LEU A 120 -2.54 13.44 6.00
N MET A 121 -2.99 12.22 5.80
CA MET A 121 -4.40 11.86 5.68
C MET A 121 -4.87 11.21 6.97
N PHE A 122 -5.70 11.93 7.74
CA PHE A 122 -6.26 11.42 8.99
C PHE A 122 -7.52 10.60 8.74
N PHE A 123 -7.68 9.51 9.49
CA PHE A 123 -8.84 8.64 9.37
C PHE A 123 -9.35 8.11 10.72
N ASP A 124 -8.70 8.45 11.84
CA ASP A 124 -9.21 8.16 13.18
C ASP A 124 -8.62 9.12 14.23
N ILE A 125 -9.31 9.27 15.36
CA ILE A 125 -8.87 9.98 16.54
C ILE A 125 -9.10 9.11 17.77
N VAL A 126 -8.10 9.03 18.65
CA VAL A 126 -8.14 8.11 19.79
C VAL A 126 -8.01 8.79 21.15
N PHE A 127 -7.63 10.08 21.14
CA PHE A 127 -7.55 10.92 22.34
C PHE A 127 -7.82 12.37 21.96
N LEU A 128 -8.62 13.07 22.74
CA LEU A 128 -8.97 14.46 22.50
C LEU A 128 -9.25 15.16 23.85
N ASP A 129 -8.66 16.34 24.06
CA ASP A 129 -8.91 17.23 25.22
C ASP A 129 -8.88 16.51 26.58
N GLY A 130 -7.89 15.66 26.81
CA GLY A 130 -7.77 14.91 28.05
C GLY A 130 -8.56 13.62 28.12
N SER A 131 -9.42 13.33 27.14
CA SER A 131 -10.31 12.18 27.13
C SER A 131 -9.88 11.13 26.13
N SER A 132 -9.86 9.86 26.56
CA SER A 132 -9.60 8.71 25.68
C SER A 132 -10.85 8.32 24.89
N LEU A 133 -10.74 8.29 23.57
CA LEU A 133 -11.78 7.86 22.66
C LEU A 133 -11.64 6.38 22.23
N VAL A 134 -10.66 5.65 22.74
CA VAL A 134 -10.39 4.24 22.39
C VAL A 134 -11.61 3.34 22.54
N ARG A 135 -12.47 3.61 23.55
CA ARG A 135 -13.69 2.83 23.82
C ARG A 135 -14.92 3.34 23.07
N ALA A 136 -14.86 4.54 22.50
CA ALA A 136 -15.96 5.11 21.72
C ALA A 136 -16.14 4.32 20.40
N PRO A 137 -17.37 4.22 19.87
CA PRO A 137 -17.61 3.65 18.56
C PRO A 137 -16.96 4.49 17.46
N TYR A 138 -16.69 3.87 16.31
CA TYR A 138 -16.08 4.57 15.18
C TYR A 138 -16.86 5.83 14.78
N THR A 139 -18.19 5.78 14.80
CA THR A 139 -19.04 6.94 14.45
C THR A 139 -18.70 8.18 15.28
N GLU A 140 -18.62 8.05 16.60
CA GLU A 140 -18.27 9.16 17.49
C GLU A 140 -16.84 9.65 17.26
N ARG A 141 -15.88 8.74 17.07
CA ARG A 141 -14.51 9.11 16.76
C ARG A 141 -14.39 9.83 15.41
N ARG A 142 -15.16 9.37 14.42
CA ARG A 142 -15.19 9.98 13.09
C ARG A 142 -15.79 11.40 13.15
N GLU A 143 -16.89 11.58 13.84
CA GLU A 143 -17.52 12.89 14.07
C GLU A 143 -16.56 13.84 14.80
N ALA A 144 -15.88 13.36 15.85
CA ALA A 144 -14.87 14.13 16.55
C ALA A 144 -13.72 14.54 15.63
N LEU A 145 -13.24 13.64 14.77
CA LEU A 145 -12.18 13.93 13.80
C LEU A 145 -12.62 14.98 12.76
N GLU A 146 -13.82 14.84 12.22
CA GLU A 146 -14.38 15.78 11.23
C GLU A 146 -14.63 17.16 11.81
N SER A 147 -15.08 17.24 13.08
CA SER A 147 -15.31 18.51 13.78
C SER A 147 -14.03 19.34 14.00
N LEU A 148 -12.84 18.74 13.88
CA LEU A 148 -11.58 19.48 13.95
C LEU A 148 -11.32 20.36 12.72
N GLY A 149 -12.05 20.16 11.62
CA GLY A 149 -11.89 20.96 10.40
C GLY A 149 -10.48 20.90 9.80
N LEU A 150 -9.82 19.73 9.89
CA LEU A 150 -8.43 19.54 9.45
C LEU A 150 -8.29 19.62 7.93
N VAL A 151 -8.20 20.82 7.40
CA VAL A 151 -7.92 21.13 5.99
C VAL A 151 -6.70 22.04 5.93
N GLY A 152 -5.68 21.63 5.18
CA GLY A 152 -4.45 22.41 5.04
C GLY A 152 -3.60 21.94 3.87
N PRO A 153 -2.50 22.64 3.58
CA PRO A 153 -1.64 22.31 2.44
C PRO A 153 -0.97 20.94 2.58
N HIS A 154 -0.82 20.47 3.82
CA HIS A 154 -0.10 19.21 4.13
C HIS A 154 -0.93 18.21 4.94
N TRP A 155 -2.23 18.44 5.14
CA TRP A 155 -3.12 17.51 5.86
C TRP A 155 -4.57 17.65 5.46
N SER A 156 -5.30 16.55 5.59
CA SER A 156 -6.73 16.48 5.35
C SER A 156 -7.37 15.28 6.06
N VAL A 157 -8.69 15.29 6.14
CA VAL A 157 -9.52 14.16 6.55
C VAL A 157 -10.25 13.67 5.29
N PRO A 158 -9.83 12.56 4.67
CA PRO A 158 -10.54 12.00 3.51
C PRO A 158 -11.98 11.61 3.87
N ALA A 159 -12.87 11.67 2.89
CA ALA A 159 -14.26 11.29 3.07
C ALA A 159 -14.43 9.82 3.48
N ALA A 160 -15.40 9.55 4.34
CA ALA A 160 -15.90 8.22 4.67
C ALA A 160 -17.36 8.10 4.18
N ILE A 161 -17.68 7.03 3.49
CA ILE A 161 -19.02 6.78 2.93
C ILE A 161 -19.67 5.69 3.75
N THR A 162 -20.80 5.99 4.41
CA THR A 162 -21.55 4.99 5.16
C THR A 162 -22.47 4.23 4.22
N GLY A 163 -22.38 2.90 4.23
CA GLY A 163 -23.05 2.06 3.24
C GLY A 163 -22.48 2.25 1.83
N HIS A 164 -23.19 1.70 0.83
CA HIS A 164 -22.81 1.83 -0.59
C HIS A 164 -21.40 1.30 -0.93
N GLY A 165 -20.94 0.25 -0.23
CA GLY A 165 -19.58 -0.29 -0.37
C GLY A 165 -19.25 -0.76 -1.78
N ALA A 166 -20.22 -1.32 -2.53
CA ALA A 166 -20.00 -1.72 -3.91
C ALA A 166 -19.73 -0.52 -4.82
N GLN A 167 -20.48 0.58 -4.65
CA GLN A 167 -20.27 1.82 -5.41
C GLN A 167 -18.96 2.48 -5.03
N ALA A 168 -18.64 2.53 -3.73
CA ALA A 168 -17.36 3.06 -3.25
C ALA A 168 -16.17 2.28 -3.84
N LEU A 169 -16.27 0.94 -3.92
CA LEU A 169 -15.22 0.10 -4.51
C LEU A 169 -15.08 0.34 -6.01
N GLU A 170 -16.17 0.51 -6.73
CA GLU A 170 -16.14 0.78 -8.18
C GLU A 170 -15.54 2.16 -8.48
N THR A 171 -15.93 3.19 -7.73
CA THR A 171 -15.33 4.54 -7.81
C THR A 171 -13.82 4.48 -7.53
N THR A 172 -13.42 3.73 -6.49
CA THR A 172 -12.01 3.52 -6.14
C THR A 172 -11.24 2.82 -7.26
N ARG A 173 -11.87 1.85 -7.94
CA ARG A 173 -11.31 1.14 -9.09
C ARG A 173 -11.12 2.08 -10.29
N GLY A 174 -12.15 2.85 -10.62
CA GLY A 174 -12.10 3.84 -11.70
C GLY A 174 -11.03 4.91 -11.51
N ALA A 175 -10.82 5.34 -10.26
CA ALA A 175 -9.76 6.27 -9.88
C ALA A 175 -8.35 5.65 -9.82
N GLY A 176 -8.20 4.34 -10.01
CA GLY A 176 -6.90 3.65 -9.99
C GLY A 176 -6.27 3.51 -8.61
N LEU A 177 -7.06 3.65 -7.53
CA LEU A 177 -6.59 3.59 -6.15
C LEU A 177 -6.42 2.14 -5.65
N GLU A 178 -5.76 1.95 -4.50
CA GLU A 178 -5.36 0.63 -3.98
C GLU A 178 -6.55 -0.23 -3.51
N GLY A 179 -7.62 0.39 -3.02
CA GLY A 179 -8.77 -0.30 -2.47
C GLY A 179 -9.48 0.49 -1.37
N LEU A 180 -10.20 -0.22 -0.51
CA LEU A 180 -10.96 0.36 0.60
C LEU A 180 -10.57 -0.24 1.95
N ILE A 181 -10.82 0.53 3.00
CA ILE A 181 -10.95 0.04 4.36
C ILE A 181 -12.44 0.15 4.75
N ALA A 182 -13.10 -0.99 4.98
CA ALA A 182 -14.43 -1.02 5.58
C ALA A 182 -14.28 -1.04 7.11
N LYS A 183 -14.80 -0.02 7.78
CA LYS A 183 -14.77 0.14 9.24
C LYS A 183 -16.18 -0.06 9.80
N ARG A 184 -16.34 -0.99 10.74
CA ARG A 184 -17.64 -1.21 11.39
C ARG A 184 -18.02 0.00 12.23
N LEU A 185 -19.20 0.59 12.00
CA LEU A 185 -19.66 1.83 12.64
C LEU A 185 -19.60 1.79 14.18
N THR A 186 -19.96 0.65 14.78
CA THR A 186 -19.97 0.45 16.23
C THR A 186 -18.64 -0.03 16.81
N SER A 187 -17.56 -0.07 16.00
CA SER A 187 -16.28 -0.62 16.46
C SER A 187 -15.53 0.33 17.36
N ARG A 188 -14.99 -0.21 18.45
CA ARG A 188 -13.99 0.46 19.26
C ARG A 188 -12.65 0.48 18.55
N TYR A 189 -11.77 1.40 18.90
CA TYR A 189 -10.37 1.33 18.48
C TYR A 189 -9.66 0.31 19.38
N GLN A 190 -8.90 -0.61 18.77
CA GLN A 190 -8.19 -1.68 19.46
C GLN A 190 -6.67 -1.53 19.23
N PRO A 191 -5.96 -0.78 20.10
CA PRO A 191 -4.55 -0.51 19.92
C PRO A 191 -3.72 -1.78 19.76
N GLY A 192 -2.85 -1.82 18.75
CA GLY A 192 -1.95 -2.95 18.45
C GLY A 192 -2.61 -4.20 17.87
N VAL A 193 -3.95 -4.26 17.85
CA VAL A 193 -4.70 -5.47 17.46
C VAL A 193 -5.03 -5.46 15.98
N ARG A 194 -4.87 -6.63 15.33
CA ARG A 194 -5.43 -6.88 14.00
C ARG A 194 -6.90 -7.26 14.14
N SER A 195 -7.77 -6.30 13.86
CA SER A 195 -9.21 -6.43 14.11
C SER A 195 -10.00 -6.80 12.85
N ARG A 196 -11.00 -7.65 13.02
CA ARG A 196 -12.01 -7.95 11.99
C ARG A 196 -13.04 -6.82 11.83
N SER A 197 -13.06 -5.85 12.74
CA SER A 197 -13.93 -4.67 12.63
C SER A 197 -13.43 -3.68 11.57
N TRP A 198 -12.17 -3.79 11.16
CA TRP A 198 -11.58 -3.10 10.02
C TRP A 198 -11.19 -4.12 8.97
N ILE A 199 -11.78 -4.03 7.79
CA ILE A 199 -11.55 -4.96 6.68
C ILE A 199 -10.84 -4.21 5.56
N LYS A 200 -9.63 -4.63 5.21
CA LYS A 200 -8.95 -4.09 4.03
C LYS A 200 -9.33 -4.87 2.79
N ILE A 201 -9.95 -4.19 1.86
CA ILE A 201 -10.42 -4.69 0.57
C ILE A 201 -9.48 -4.13 -0.49
N ARG A 202 -8.59 -4.98 -1.00
CA ARG A 202 -7.67 -4.59 -2.05
C ARG A 202 -8.29 -4.81 -3.41
N LEU A 203 -8.12 -3.84 -4.29
CA LEU A 203 -8.39 -4.02 -5.71
C LEU A 203 -7.26 -4.83 -6.31
N VAL A 204 -7.59 -6.04 -6.74
CA VAL A 204 -6.66 -6.94 -7.41
C VAL A 204 -6.97 -6.90 -8.90
N ARG A 205 -5.95 -6.63 -9.70
CA ARG A 205 -6.00 -6.70 -11.16
C ARG A 205 -5.28 -7.96 -11.61
N THR A 206 -5.65 -8.50 -12.74
CA THR A 206 -4.90 -9.55 -13.40
C THR A 206 -4.29 -9.05 -14.70
N VAL A 207 -3.20 -9.66 -15.10
CA VAL A 207 -2.55 -9.41 -16.39
C VAL A 207 -1.85 -10.68 -16.83
N ASP A 208 -1.93 -10.97 -18.11
CA ASP A 208 -1.14 -12.01 -18.74
C ASP A 208 0.28 -11.50 -18.99
N VAL A 209 1.25 -12.31 -18.65
CA VAL A 209 2.69 -12.00 -18.74
C VAL A 209 3.43 -13.16 -19.39
N ILE A 210 4.52 -12.84 -20.07
CA ILE A 210 5.43 -13.80 -20.67
C ILE A 210 6.56 -14.06 -19.67
N VAL A 211 6.89 -15.33 -19.42
CA VAL A 211 8.02 -15.69 -18.60
C VAL A 211 9.29 -15.73 -19.46
N GLY A 212 10.23 -14.83 -19.16
CA GLY A 212 11.53 -14.74 -19.88
C GLY A 212 12.69 -15.31 -19.07
N GLY A 213 12.44 -15.76 -17.85
CA GLY A 213 13.47 -16.35 -17.00
C GLY A 213 13.01 -16.54 -15.56
N TRP A 214 13.94 -16.95 -14.71
CA TRP A 214 13.66 -17.21 -13.30
C TRP A 214 14.93 -17.07 -12.45
N VAL A 215 14.73 -16.84 -11.15
CA VAL A 215 15.80 -16.85 -10.16
C VAL A 215 15.63 -18.13 -9.32
N PRO A 216 16.69 -18.93 -9.13
CA PRO A 216 16.63 -20.12 -8.27
C PRO A 216 16.24 -19.80 -6.84
N GLY A 217 15.48 -20.69 -6.22
CA GLY A 217 15.19 -20.63 -4.80
C GLY A 217 16.38 -21.06 -3.95
N HIS A 218 16.31 -20.78 -2.64
CA HIS A 218 17.35 -21.13 -1.66
C HIS A 218 16.85 -22.21 -0.70
N GLY A 219 17.77 -22.89 -0.05
CA GLY A 219 17.47 -23.93 0.94
C GLY A 219 16.67 -25.08 0.36
N HIS A 220 15.50 -25.37 0.91
CA HIS A 220 14.61 -26.45 0.46
C HIS A 220 14.02 -26.22 -0.95
N LEU A 221 14.16 -25.01 -1.51
CA LEU A 221 13.76 -24.67 -2.87
C LEU A 221 14.96 -24.70 -3.86
N ALA A 222 16.11 -25.21 -3.47
CA ALA A 222 17.26 -25.31 -4.35
C ALA A 222 16.89 -26.12 -5.62
N GLY A 223 17.21 -25.59 -6.79
CA GLY A 223 16.84 -26.18 -8.09
C GLY A 223 15.42 -25.87 -8.58
N LEU A 224 14.58 -25.27 -7.75
CA LEU A 224 13.22 -24.84 -8.11
C LEU A 224 13.16 -23.33 -8.30
N PRO A 225 12.16 -22.79 -9.03
CA PRO A 225 11.98 -21.34 -9.15
C PRO A 225 11.68 -20.68 -7.79
N GLY A 226 12.56 -19.76 -7.36
CA GLY A 226 12.31 -18.85 -6.27
C GLY A 226 11.44 -17.67 -6.71
N ALA A 227 11.71 -17.16 -7.93
CA ALA A 227 10.90 -16.13 -8.58
C ALA A 227 10.95 -16.26 -10.11
N LEU A 228 9.83 -16.04 -10.79
CA LEU A 228 9.77 -15.90 -12.24
C LEU A 228 10.03 -14.45 -12.65
N LEU A 229 10.74 -14.24 -13.73
CA LEU A 229 11.00 -12.95 -14.35
C LEU A 229 10.01 -12.75 -15.49
N MET A 230 9.18 -11.72 -15.38
CA MET A 230 8.02 -11.50 -16.22
C MET A 230 8.24 -10.37 -17.20
N GLY A 231 7.78 -10.55 -18.43
CA GLY A 231 7.77 -9.53 -19.46
C GLY A 231 6.42 -9.34 -20.11
N ARG A 232 6.30 -8.25 -20.83
CA ARG A 232 5.25 -7.98 -21.82
C ARG A 232 5.89 -7.51 -23.12
N ARG A 233 5.26 -7.85 -24.25
CA ARG A 233 5.72 -7.32 -25.53
C ARG A 233 5.37 -5.85 -25.65
N ASP A 234 6.28 -5.08 -26.14
CA ASP A 234 6.06 -3.73 -26.64
C ASP A 234 5.58 -3.77 -28.11
N GLU A 235 5.19 -2.64 -28.65
CA GLU A 235 4.63 -2.53 -30.02
C GLU A 235 5.62 -3.01 -31.10
N ASP A 236 6.92 -2.92 -30.84
CA ASP A 236 7.99 -3.41 -31.72
C ASP A 236 8.26 -4.92 -31.59
N GLY A 237 7.50 -5.63 -30.75
CA GLY A 237 7.65 -7.05 -30.47
C GLY A 237 8.76 -7.38 -29.47
N SER A 238 9.51 -6.41 -28.97
CA SER A 238 10.51 -6.62 -27.93
C SER A 238 9.90 -6.99 -26.60
N LEU A 239 10.64 -7.72 -25.76
CA LEU A 239 10.17 -8.17 -24.45
C LEU A 239 10.64 -7.21 -23.35
N ARG A 240 9.75 -6.37 -22.83
CA ARG A 240 10.04 -5.46 -21.73
C ARG A 240 9.80 -6.13 -20.39
N TYR A 241 10.77 -6.05 -19.47
CA TYR A 241 10.64 -6.55 -18.11
C TYR A 241 9.60 -5.78 -17.30
N VAL A 242 8.64 -6.48 -16.69
CA VAL A 242 7.55 -5.89 -15.88
C VAL A 242 7.59 -6.29 -14.40
N GLY A 243 8.58 -7.05 -13.98
CA GLY A 243 8.77 -7.42 -12.57
C GLY A 243 9.02 -8.91 -12.37
N SER A 244 9.21 -9.31 -11.11
CA SER A 244 9.38 -10.70 -10.70
C SER A 244 8.24 -11.13 -9.78
N VAL A 245 7.85 -12.42 -9.85
CA VAL A 245 6.85 -13.03 -8.98
C VAL A 245 7.43 -14.24 -8.26
N GLY A 246 7.39 -14.24 -6.93
CA GLY A 246 7.93 -15.32 -6.07
C GLY A 246 6.89 -15.99 -5.20
N THR A 247 5.60 -15.70 -5.39
CA THR A 247 4.50 -16.20 -4.57
C THR A 247 3.27 -16.53 -5.41
N GLY A 248 2.34 -17.31 -4.85
CA GLY A 248 1.02 -17.57 -5.45
C GLY A 248 0.85 -18.95 -6.07
N TRP A 249 1.91 -19.69 -6.31
CA TRP A 249 1.87 -21.09 -6.76
C TRP A 249 1.91 -22.07 -5.58
N SER A 250 1.40 -23.29 -5.83
CA SER A 250 1.60 -24.45 -4.98
C SER A 250 2.96 -25.10 -5.22
N ASP A 251 3.39 -25.99 -4.33
CA ASP A 251 4.65 -26.73 -4.52
C ASP A 251 4.60 -27.62 -5.78
N THR A 252 3.45 -28.25 -6.07
CA THR A 252 3.25 -29.02 -7.29
C THR A 252 3.38 -28.17 -8.55
N GLU A 253 2.77 -26.99 -8.55
CA GLU A 253 2.86 -26.07 -9.68
C GLU A 253 4.26 -25.51 -9.86
N ARG A 254 5.00 -25.29 -8.77
CA ARG A 254 6.41 -24.90 -8.79
C ARG A 254 7.29 -25.95 -9.49
N VAL A 255 7.07 -27.24 -9.21
CA VAL A 255 7.80 -28.34 -9.85
C VAL A 255 7.46 -28.41 -11.34
N THR A 256 6.18 -28.25 -11.70
CA THR A 256 5.75 -28.19 -13.10
C THR A 256 6.43 -27.03 -13.84
N LEU A 257 6.44 -25.83 -13.23
CA LEU A 257 7.12 -24.67 -13.79
C LEU A 257 8.62 -24.90 -13.98
N ALA A 258 9.28 -25.56 -13.01
CA ALA A 258 10.71 -25.90 -13.14
C ALA A 258 10.99 -26.73 -14.40
N GLY A 259 10.23 -27.78 -14.62
CA GLY A 259 10.39 -28.61 -15.83
C GLY A 259 10.15 -27.86 -17.13
N LEU A 260 9.14 -26.98 -17.17
CA LEU A 260 8.85 -26.14 -18.34
C LEU A 260 9.97 -25.12 -18.62
N LEU A 261 10.54 -24.54 -17.57
CA LEU A 261 11.60 -23.56 -17.65
C LEU A 261 12.94 -24.21 -18.10
N ASP A 262 13.24 -25.39 -17.58
CA ASP A 262 14.44 -26.14 -17.99
C ASP A 262 14.34 -26.54 -19.46
N ALA A 263 13.17 -26.98 -19.92
CA ALA A 263 12.94 -27.30 -21.33
C ALA A 263 13.00 -26.08 -22.28
N ALA A 264 12.78 -24.89 -21.74
CA ALA A 264 12.85 -23.64 -22.47
C ALA A 264 14.16 -22.88 -22.23
N SER A 265 15.16 -23.46 -21.56
CA SER A 265 16.39 -22.79 -21.15
C SER A 265 17.17 -22.24 -22.33
N VAL A 266 17.71 -21.02 -22.16
CA VAL A 266 18.61 -20.33 -23.11
C VAL A 266 19.69 -19.58 -22.36
N ASP A 267 20.82 -19.30 -23.05
CA ASP A 267 21.96 -18.61 -22.45
C ASP A 267 21.82 -17.07 -22.49
N THR A 268 20.96 -16.55 -23.36
CA THR A 268 20.82 -15.11 -23.58
C THR A 268 19.59 -14.53 -22.91
N CYS A 269 19.73 -13.33 -22.33
CA CYS A 269 18.62 -12.60 -21.75
C CYS A 269 17.61 -12.19 -22.83
N PRO A 270 16.32 -12.60 -22.73
CA PRO A 270 15.33 -12.26 -23.74
C PRO A 270 14.70 -10.87 -23.54
N PHE A 271 15.01 -10.18 -22.43
CA PHE A 271 14.49 -8.86 -22.17
C PHE A 271 15.33 -7.78 -22.85
N THR A 272 14.65 -6.74 -23.34
CA THR A 272 15.30 -5.55 -23.95
C THR A 272 16.33 -4.93 -23.01
N GLU A 273 15.94 -4.78 -21.73
CA GLU A 273 16.85 -4.34 -20.66
C GLU A 273 16.99 -5.48 -19.64
N PRO A 274 18.22 -5.87 -19.29
CA PRO A 274 18.43 -6.89 -18.28
C PRO A 274 17.76 -6.52 -16.95
N PRO A 275 16.96 -7.43 -16.35
CA PRO A 275 16.39 -7.20 -15.03
C PRO A 275 17.47 -6.96 -13.97
N PRO A 276 17.24 -6.10 -12.97
CA PRO A 276 18.17 -5.83 -11.87
C PRO A 276 18.16 -6.96 -10.83
N VAL A 277 18.49 -8.18 -11.26
CA VAL A 277 18.53 -9.40 -10.44
C VAL A 277 19.83 -10.16 -10.69
N THR A 278 20.33 -10.85 -9.67
CA THR A 278 21.54 -11.68 -9.76
C THR A 278 21.16 -13.15 -9.83
N GLY A 279 21.95 -13.97 -10.54
CA GLY A 279 21.76 -15.41 -10.62
C GLY A 279 20.53 -15.84 -11.44
N ALA A 280 20.04 -14.96 -12.32
CA ALA A 280 18.94 -15.29 -13.21
C ALA A 280 19.34 -16.41 -14.20
N ARG A 281 18.37 -17.26 -14.49
CA ARG A 281 18.39 -18.22 -15.59
C ARG A 281 17.36 -17.79 -16.63
N TRP A 282 17.73 -17.83 -17.89
CA TRP A 282 16.87 -17.35 -18.96
C TRP A 282 16.08 -18.47 -19.60
N ALA A 283 14.92 -18.14 -20.12
CA ALA A 283 14.06 -19.07 -20.84
C ALA A 283 13.53 -18.40 -22.10
N LEU A 284 13.36 -19.21 -23.16
CA LEU A 284 12.64 -18.77 -24.35
C LEU A 284 11.28 -18.21 -23.95
N PRO A 285 10.89 -17.01 -24.41
CA PRO A 285 9.67 -16.33 -23.99
C PRO A 285 8.42 -16.93 -24.64
N ARG A 286 8.13 -18.22 -24.29
CA ARG A 286 7.00 -19.01 -24.79
C ARG A 286 5.94 -19.32 -23.74
N LEU A 287 6.31 -19.24 -22.45
CA LEU A 287 5.38 -19.52 -21.36
C LEU A 287 4.60 -18.26 -21.01
N VAL A 288 3.28 -18.35 -21.05
CA VAL A 288 2.37 -17.28 -20.62
C VAL A 288 1.75 -17.65 -19.28
N GLY A 289 1.70 -16.71 -18.38
CA GLY A 289 1.03 -16.86 -17.09
C GLY A 289 0.16 -15.66 -16.73
N GLU A 290 -0.89 -15.90 -15.98
CA GLU A 290 -1.71 -14.85 -15.40
C GLU A 290 -1.20 -14.47 -14.01
N VAL A 291 -1.00 -13.19 -13.78
CA VAL A 291 -0.49 -12.65 -12.53
C VAL A 291 -1.48 -11.65 -11.95
N ARG A 292 -1.75 -11.79 -10.65
CA ARG A 292 -2.48 -10.79 -9.87
C ARG A 292 -1.52 -9.71 -9.41
N TYR A 293 -1.94 -8.45 -9.49
CA TYR A 293 -1.15 -7.33 -8.99
C TYR A 293 -2.06 -6.22 -8.45
N THR A 294 -1.51 -5.27 -7.70
CA THR A 294 -2.29 -4.15 -7.16
C THR A 294 -2.24 -2.93 -8.07
N THR A 295 -1.03 -2.44 -8.36
CA THR A 295 -0.78 -1.24 -9.18
C THR A 295 0.46 -1.45 -10.04
N ARG A 296 0.77 -0.49 -10.91
CA ARG A 296 2.03 -0.43 -11.65
C ARG A 296 2.87 0.73 -11.14
N THR A 297 4.20 0.58 -11.14
CA THR A 297 5.13 1.69 -10.93
C THR A 297 5.14 2.59 -12.16
N ARG A 298 5.80 3.76 -12.06
CA ARG A 298 6.02 4.65 -13.22
C ARG A 298 6.80 3.98 -14.34
N ALA A 299 7.73 3.08 -13.99
CA ALA A 299 8.46 2.25 -14.96
C ALA A 299 7.63 1.08 -15.52
N GLY A 300 6.30 1.03 -15.27
CA GLY A 300 5.42 -0.03 -15.77
C GLY A 300 5.53 -1.38 -15.05
N ARG A 301 6.35 -1.48 -13.99
CA ARG A 301 6.53 -2.72 -13.22
C ARG A 301 5.33 -3.01 -12.34
N LEU A 302 4.98 -4.31 -12.21
CA LEU A 302 3.87 -4.77 -11.38
C LEU A 302 4.24 -4.67 -9.89
N ARG A 303 3.35 -4.09 -9.08
CA ARG A 303 3.50 -4.04 -7.61
C ARG A 303 2.71 -5.15 -6.94
N HIS A 304 3.34 -5.79 -5.95
CA HIS A 304 2.81 -6.93 -5.21
C HIS A 304 2.29 -8.06 -6.12
N PRO A 305 3.07 -8.47 -7.14
CA PRO A 305 2.62 -9.52 -8.04
C PRO A 305 2.51 -10.84 -7.27
N SER A 306 1.48 -11.61 -7.63
CA SER A 306 1.24 -12.96 -7.14
C SER A 306 0.81 -13.81 -8.32
N TRP A 307 1.49 -14.93 -8.54
CA TRP A 307 1.12 -15.88 -9.58
C TRP A 307 -0.30 -16.37 -9.39
N HIS A 308 -1.05 -16.42 -10.46
CA HIS A 308 -2.41 -16.93 -10.42
C HIS A 308 -2.53 -18.31 -11.09
N ARG A 309 -2.02 -18.43 -12.31
CA ARG A 309 -2.02 -19.70 -13.05
C ARG A 309 -1.16 -19.61 -14.31
N LEU A 310 -0.77 -20.77 -14.84
CA LEU A 310 -0.26 -20.89 -16.21
C LEU A 310 -1.40 -20.68 -17.22
N ARG A 311 -1.07 -20.10 -18.36
CA ARG A 311 -2.00 -19.84 -19.47
C ARG A 311 -1.57 -20.62 -20.74
N PRO A 312 -1.74 -21.96 -20.75
CA PRO A 312 -1.37 -22.76 -21.91
C PRO A 312 -2.29 -22.52 -23.12
N ASP A 313 -3.40 -21.83 -22.89
CA ASP A 313 -4.40 -21.42 -23.88
C ASP A 313 -4.00 -20.17 -24.66
N LEU A 314 -2.94 -19.46 -24.25
CA LEU A 314 -2.45 -18.23 -24.89
C LEU A 314 -1.07 -18.42 -25.49
N ALA A 315 -0.85 -17.87 -26.68
CA ALA A 315 0.47 -17.64 -27.21
C ALA A 315 1.07 -16.33 -26.68
N PRO A 316 2.41 -16.16 -26.66
CA PRO A 316 3.04 -14.90 -26.23
C PRO A 316 2.55 -13.67 -26.97
N ASP A 317 2.15 -13.81 -28.22
CA ASP A 317 1.68 -12.71 -29.05
C ASP A 317 0.22 -12.29 -28.72
N ASP A 318 -0.50 -13.10 -27.93
CA ASP A 318 -1.86 -12.80 -27.46
C ASP A 318 -1.85 -11.95 -26.15
N THR A 319 -0.70 -11.62 -25.58
CA THR A 319 -0.56 -10.97 -24.26
C THR A 319 -0.50 -9.43 -24.31
N ASN A 320 -1.28 -8.80 -25.14
CA ASN A 320 -1.30 -7.33 -25.29
C ASN A 320 -2.11 -6.59 -24.21
#